data_c85dc449cc2d15629af2e5726083a812
#
_entry.id   c85dc449cc2d15629af2e5726083a812
#
_cell.length_a   1.000
_cell.length_b   1.000
_cell.length_c   1.000
_cell.angle_alpha   90.00
_cell.angle_beta   90.00
_cell.angle_gamma   90.00
#
_symmetry.space_group_name_H-M   'P 1'
#
loop_
_entity.id
_entity.type
_entity.pdbx_description
1 polymer ?
#
loop_
_entity_poly.entity_id
_entity_poly.type
_entity_poly.pdbx_seq_one_letter_code
_entity_poly.pdbx_strand_id
1 'polypeptide(L)'
;MPFRVSRRAAALLGVACAAAATFALAAHAAPPIKVTSQTPTDGPIRYTVKVTSSRYGNAQQTRTLRSGDTDDFTWRTTPPGGPVPAVAGCPGYASLPLDANGAMVRQTQVRLAPIVAANGTANVQLSFRAQAPRGTRTVTSGGQSIKCPDVAEHTEVVRFSMPTTGAPKTVKLADGTQITISALR
;
A
#
# COMPACT_ATOMS: atom_id res chain seq x y z
N MET A 1 20.14 47.54 25.71
CA MET A 1 21.42 47.70 26.49
C MET A 1 22.50 46.95 25.74
N PRO A 2 23.56 47.63 25.31
CA PRO A 2 24.60 47.04 24.48
C PRO A 2 25.84 46.74 25.33
N PHE A 3 26.61 45.71 25.00
CA PHE A 3 28.00 45.56 25.42
C PHE A 3 28.72 44.77 24.33
N ARG A 4 29.52 45.45 23.65
CA ARG A 4 30.92 45.91 23.63
C ARG A 4 31.91 44.84 23.15
N VAL A 5 32.45 45.21 22.03
CA VAL A 5 33.65 44.78 21.33
C VAL A 5 34.89 44.74 22.26
N SER A 6 35.77 43.76 22.06
CA SER A 6 37.19 43.93 22.37
C SER A 6 38.04 43.23 21.30
N ARG A 7 38.74 44.10 20.54
CA ARG A 7 39.90 43.71 19.71
C ARG A 7 41.13 43.63 20.62
N ARG A 8 42.01 42.70 20.38
CA ARG A 8 43.47 42.94 20.50
C ARG A 8 44.22 41.96 19.60
N ALA A 9 45.05 42.55 18.80
CA ALA A 9 46.04 41.99 17.92
C ALA A 9 47.30 41.54 18.69
N ALA A 10 48.03 40.61 18.13
CA ALA A 10 49.49 40.60 18.10
C ALA A 10 49.99 39.54 17.12
N ALA A 11 50.81 40.00 16.21
CA ALA A 11 51.56 39.24 15.24
C ALA A 11 52.76 38.54 15.86
N LEU A 12 53.21 37.41 15.27
CA LEU A 12 54.63 37.11 15.18
C LEU A 12 54.88 36.09 14.06
N LEU A 13 55.88 36.41 13.24
CA LEU A 13 56.43 35.64 12.14
C LEU A 13 57.04 34.31 12.61
N GLY A 14 56.88 33.29 11.76
CA GLY A 14 57.70 32.07 11.84
C GLY A 14 57.71 31.38 10.47
N VAL A 15 58.77 31.61 9.71
CA VAL A 15 59.09 30.94 8.44
C VAL A 15 59.59 29.53 8.78
N ALA A 16 58.90 28.50 8.30
CA ALA A 16 59.45 27.14 8.24
C ALA A 16 59.08 26.53 6.90
N CYS A 17 60.05 26.35 6.05
CA CYS A 17 59.96 25.52 4.83
C CYS A 17 59.69 24.09 5.23
N ALA A 18 58.58 23.50 4.77
CA ALA A 18 58.38 22.08 4.82
C ALA A 18 57.94 21.60 3.41
N ALA A 19 58.74 20.68 2.89
CA ALA A 19 58.57 20.07 1.58
C ALA A 19 57.19 19.39 1.46
N ALA A 20 56.36 19.84 0.53
CA ALA A 20 55.11 19.23 0.20
C ALA A 20 55.36 17.98 -0.66
N ALA A 21 55.36 16.82 -0.04
CA ALA A 21 55.23 15.53 -0.75
C ALA A 21 53.77 15.41 -1.26
N THR A 22 53.60 15.68 -2.54
CA THR A 22 52.32 15.44 -3.22
C THR A 22 52.05 13.98 -3.38
N PHE A 23 51.34 13.36 -2.44
CA PHE A 23 50.72 12.05 -2.67
C PHE A 23 49.61 12.22 -3.69
N ALA A 24 49.86 11.86 -4.93
CA ALA A 24 48.84 11.67 -5.94
C ALA A 24 47.96 10.48 -5.51
N LEU A 25 46.82 10.74 -4.85
CA LEU A 25 45.77 9.77 -4.65
C LEU A 25 45.21 9.45 -6.04
N ALA A 26 45.64 8.31 -6.60
CA ALA A 26 44.98 7.73 -7.76
C ALA A 26 43.53 7.42 -7.37
N ALA A 27 42.59 8.30 -7.72
CA ALA A 27 41.19 8.03 -7.62
C ALA A 27 40.86 6.84 -8.53
N HIS A 28 40.79 5.65 -7.96
CA HIS A 28 40.24 4.48 -8.65
C HIS A 28 38.76 4.80 -8.89
N ALA A 29 38.44 5.24 -10.11
CA ALA A 29 37.07 5.36 -10.56
C ALA A 29 36.45 3.96 -10.44
N ALA A 30 35.48 3.81 -9.56
CA ALA A 30 34.70 2.58 -9.46
C ALA A 30 34.12 2.27 -10.86
N PRO A 31 34.17 1.01 -11.32
CA PRO A 31 33.62 0.67 -12.61
C PRO A 31 32.13 1.08 -12.66
N PRO A 32 31.65 1.66 -13.77
CA PRO A 32 30.27 2.08 -13.88
C PRO A 32 29.37 0.88 -13.62
N ILE A 33 28.53 0.95 -12.60
CA ILE A 33 27.48 -0.03 -12.35
C ILE A 33 26.59 0.03 -13.61
N LYS A 34 26.68 -0.98 -14.46
CA LYS A 34 25.71 -1.21 -15.52
C LYS A 34 24.41 -1.57 -14.81
N VAL A 35 23.59 -0.56 -14.51
CA VAL A 35 22.17 -0.76 -14.22
C VAL A 35 21.57 -1.23 -15.54
N THR A 36 21.58 -2.54 -15.79
CA THR A 36 20.69 -3.16 -16.76
C THR A 36 19.29 -2.97 -16.17
N SER A 37 18.65 -1.83 -16.44
CA SER A 37 17.22 -1.76 -16.34
C SER A 37 16.71 -2.75 -17.40
N GLN A 38 16.45 -3.97 -16.97
CA GLN A 38 15.64 -4.89 -17.77
C GLN A 38 14.29 -4.19 -17.91
N THR A 39 14.09 -3.50 -19.03
CA THR A 39 12.77 -3.12 -19.47
C THR A 39 11.98 -4.43 -19.41
N PRO A 40 10.87 -4.50 -18.65
CA PRO A 40 10.09 -5.70 -18.58
C PRO A 40 9.67 -6.03 -20.00
N THR A 41 10.19 -7.09 -20.59
CA THR A 41 9.85 -7.58 -21.93
C THR A 41 8.42 -8.12 -21.95
N ASP A 42 7.73 -7.99 -20.85
CA ASP A 42 6.46 -8.60 -20.58
C ASP A 42 5.32 -7.69 -21.01
N GLY A 43 4.61 -8.15 -22.03
CA GLY A 43 3.35 -7.56 -22.46
C GLY A 43 2.33 -7.50 -21.31
N PRO A 44 1.14 -6.94 -21.57
CA PRO A 44 0.08 -6.90 -20.58
C PRO A 44 -0.35 -8.30 -20.16
N ILE A 45 -0.55 -8.49 -18.87
CA ILE A 45 -0.98 -9.75 -18.24
C ILE A 45 -2.39 -9.55 -17.70
N ARG A 46 -3.28 -10.47 -18.01
CA ARG A 46 -4.66 -10.45 -17.51
C ARG A 46 -4.72 -11.12 -16.15
N TYR A 47 -5.04 -10.34 -15.11
CA TYR A 47 -5.26 -10.82 -13.75
C TYR A 47 -6.74 -10.93 -13.45
N THR A 48 -7.17 -12.10 -12.99
CA THR A 48 -8.52 -12.30 -12.44
C THR A 48 -8.38 -12.47 -10.94
N VAL A 49 -9.05 -11.61 -10.17
CA VAL A 49 -9.09 -11.62 -8.70
C VAL A 49 -10.48 -12.01 -8.27
N LYS A 50 -10.58 -13.07 -7.46
CA LYS A 50 -11.82 -13.53 -6.82
C LYS A 50 -11.64 -13.49 -5.32
N VAL A 51 -12.53 -12.78 -4.63
CA VAL A 51 -12.62 -12.75 -3.17
C VAL A 51 -13.79 -13.60 -2.72
N THR A 52 -13.60 -14.40 -1.70
CA THR A 52 -14.63 -15.21 -1.05
C THR A 52 -14.56 -14.98 0.45
N SER A 53 -15.58 -14.33 1.02
CA SER A 53 -15.65 -14.00 2.43
C SER A 53 -17.09 -14.02 2.93
N SER A 54 -17.35 -14.73 4.02
CA SER A 54 -18.65 -14.71 4.69
C SER A 54 -19.01 -13.33 5.25
N ARG A 55 -17.99 -12.57 5.69
CA ARG A 55 -18.15 -11.24 6.29
C ARG A 55 -18.23 -10.13 5.26
N TYR A 56 -17.30 -10.12 4.30
CA TYR A 56 -17.16 -9.02 3.34
C TYR A 56 -17.84 -9.29 2.00
N GLY A 57 -18.35 -10.51 1.80
CA GLY A 57 -19.03 -10.92 0.57
C GLY A 57 -18.08 -11.52 -0.47
N ASN A 58 -18.69 -11.95 -1.57
CA ASN A 58 -17.98 -12.55 -2.68
C ASN A 58 -17.93 -11.55 -3.82
N ALA A 59 -16.77 -11.47 -4.49
CA ALA A 59 -16.57 -10.58 -5.60
C ALA A 59 -15.53 -11.14 -6.56
N GLN A 60 -15.61 -10.76 -7.83
CA GLN A 60 -14.64 -11.14 -8.86
C GLN A 60 -14.50 -10.02 -9.88
N GLN A 61 -13.28 -9.79 -10.33
CA GLN A 61 -12.99 -8.84 -11.41
C GLN A 61 -11.73 -9.26 -12.15
N THR A 62 -11.70 -8.93 -13.44
CA THR A 62 -10.53 -9.16 -14.30
C THR A 62 -10.02 -7.81 -14.80
N ARG A 63 -8.71 -7.61 -14.73
CA ARG A 63 -8.01 -6.43 -15.26
C ARG A 63 -6.69 -6.83 -15.88
N THR A 64 -6.13 -5.93 -16.65
CA THR A 64 -4.84 -6.10 -17.32
C THR A 64 -3.82 -5.18 -16.69
N LEU A 65 -2.71 -5.75 -16.21
CA LEU A 65 -1.58 -5.03 -15.62
C LEU A 65 -0.30 -5.42 -16.32
N ARG A 66 0.70 -4.54 -16.28
CA ARG A 66 2.08 -4.86 -16.67
C ARG A 66 2.91 -5.16 -15.42
N SER A 67 4.05 -5.79 -15.63
CA SER A 67 5.04 -5.98 -14.58
C SER A 67 5.49 -4.64 -14.00
N GLY A 68 5.41 -4.48 -12.68
CA GLY A 68 5.74 -3.25 -11.96
C GLY A 68 4.57 -2.27 -11.80
N ASP A 69 3.44 -2.47 -12.49
CA ASP A 69 2.24 -1.66 -12.28
C ASP A 69 1.54 -2.05 -10.97
N THR A 70 0.71 -1.14 -10.49
CA THR A 70 -0.16 -1.38 -9.32
C THR A 70 -1.59 -1.04 -9.71
N ASP A 71 -2.56 -1.87 -9.35
CA ASP A 71 -3.98 -1.60 -9.57
C ASP A 71 -4.84 -2.00 -8.37
N ASP A 72 -5.96 -1.30 -8.20
CA ASP A 72 -6.93 -1.46 -7.12
C ASP A 72 -8.24 -2.07 -7.65
N PHE A 73 -8.54 -3.27 -7.18
CA PHE A 73 -9.83 -3.93 -7.38
C PHE A 73 -10.74 -3.55 -6.21
N THR A 74 -11.78 -2.79 -6.48
CA THR A 74 -12.68 -2.30 -5.43
C THR A 74 -14.11 -2.72 -5.70
N TRP A 75 -14.75 -3.28 -4.70
CA TRP A 75 -16.15 -3.70 -4.75
C TRP A 75 -16.93 -3.10 -3.58
N ARG A 76 -18.15 -2.69 -3.87
CA ARG A 76 -19.15 -2.31 -2.88
C ARG A 76 -20.36 -3.21 -3.03
N THR A 77 -20.84 -3.78 -1.93
CA THR A 77 -21.98 -4.70 -1.92
C THR A 77 -22.88 -4.41 -0.73
N THR A 78 -24.17 -4.66 -0.89
CA THR A 78 -25.13 -4.57 0.20
C THR A 78 -24.90 -5.68 1.20
N PRO A 79 -24.79 -5.39 2.52
CA PRO A 79 -24.69 -6.43 3.53
C PRO A 79 -26.01 -7.19 3.68
N PRO A 80 -25.98 -8.45 4.19
CA PRO A 80 -27.20 -9.12 4.62
C PRO A 80 -27.96 -8.27 5.62
N GLY A 81 -29.26 -8.13 5.45
CA GLY A 81 -30.11 -7.26 6.28
C GLY A 81 -30.16 -5.79 5.81
N GLY A 82 -29.49 -5.45 4.72
CA GLY A 82 -29.49 -4.10 4.12
C GLY A 82 -28.37 -3.19 4.64
N PRO A 83 -28.22 -2.01 4.03
CA PRO A 83 -27.26 -0.99 4.47
C PRO A 83 -27.61 -0.49 5.88
N VAL A 84 -26.59 -0.14 6.66
CA VAL A 84 -26.77 0.35 8.05
C VAL A 84 -26.66 1.88 8.06
N PRO A 85 -27.73 2.60 8.48
CA PRO A 85 -27.68 4.06 8.53
C PRO A 85 -26.52 4.58 9.38
N ALA A 86 -25.84 5.62 8.90
CA ALA A 86 -24.79 6.30 9.61
C ALA A 86 -25.07 7.81 9.63
N VAL A 87 -24.74 8.48 10.73
CA VAL A 87 -24.88 9.92 10.89
C VAL A 87 -23.53 10.57 11.10
N ALA A 88 -23.40 11.84 10.73
CA ALA A 88 -22.11 12.57 10.77
C ALA A 88 -21.45 12.61 12.16
N GLY A 89 -22.23 12.44 13.24
CA GLY A 89 -21.71 12.32 14.61
C GLY A 89 -21.07 10.98 14.96
N CYS A 90 -21.13 9.99 14.08
CA CYS A 90 -20.52 8.68 14.32
C CYS A 90 -19.00 8.76 14.22
N PRO A 91 -18.25 8.08 15.14
CA PRO A 91 -16.81 7.99 15.06
C PRO A 91 -16.36 7.43 13.71
N GLY A 92 -15.40 8.10 13.06
CA GLY A 92 -14.87 7.68 11.78
C GLY A 92 -15.82 7.81 10.59
N TYR A 93 -16.90 8.55 10.70
CA TYR A 93 -17.93 8.72 9.65
C TYR A 93 -17.35 8.99 8.26
N ALA A 94 -16.35 9.89 8.17
CA ALA A 94 -15.73 10.25 6.90
C ALA A 94 -14.96 9.10 6.20
N SER A 95 -14.63 8.03 6.93
CA SER A 95 -13.93 6.86 6.41
C SER A 95 -14.85 5.66 6.15
N LEU A 96 -16.15 5.78 6.46
CA LEU A 96 -17.10 4.70 6.22
C LEU A 96 -17.44 4.59 4.72
N PRO A 97 -17.59 3.38 4.20
CA PRO A 97 -18.09 3.15 2.86
C PRO A 97 -19.60 3.37 2.82
N LEU A 98 -20.02 4.60 2.55
CA LEU A 98 -21.42 4.99 2.52
C LEU A 98 -22.00 4.85 1.10
N ASP A 99 -23.28 4.50 1.00
CA ASP A 99 -24.07 4.62 -0.23
C ASP A 99 -24.59 6.07 -0.44
N ALA A 100 -25.36 6.26 -1.49
CA ALA A 100 -25.95 7.57 -1.82
C ALA A 100 -26.91 8.11 -0.74
N ASN A 101 -27.44 7.25 0.12
CA ASN A 101 -28.37 7.60 1.19
C ASN A 101 -27.65 7.81 2.54
N GLY A 102 -26.30 7.76 2.57
CA GLY A 102 -25.52 7.89 3.80
C GLY A 102 -25.56 6.66 4.69
N ALA A 103 -25.93 5.49 4.14
CA ALA A 103 -25.91 4.24 4.88
C ALA A 103 -24.65 3.41 4.55
N MET A 104 -24.08 2.77 5.58
CA MET A 104 -22.89 1.97 5.44
C MET A 104 -23.16 0.68 4.67
N VAL A 105 -22.40 0.44 3.63
CA VAL A 105 -22.35 -0.80 2.84
C VAL A 105 -21.09 -1.58 3.14
N ARG A 106 -20.94 -2.78 2.59
CA ARG A 106 -19.66 -3.49 2.55
C ARG A 106 -18.76 -2.89 1.51
N GLN A 107 -17.48 -2.77 1.82
CA GLN A 107 -16.44 -2.43 0.85
C GLN A 107 -15.28 -3.41 0.98
N THR A 108 -14.83 -3.93 -0.15
CA THR A 108 -13.63 -4.76 -0.25
C THR A 108 -12.71 -4.15 -1.29
N GLN A 109 -11.43 -4.04 -0.96
CA GLN A 109 -10.38 -3.55 -1.84
C GLN A 109 -9.22 -4.56 -1.84
N VAL A 110 -8.77 -4.93 -3.03
CA VAL A 110 -7.56 -5.71 -3.24
C VAL A 110 -6.63 -4.91 -4.13
N ARG A 111 -5.46 -4.56 -3.63
CA ARG A 111 -4.40 -3.92 -4.43
C ARG A 111 -3.40 -4.99 -4.82
N LEU A 112 -3.10 -5.09 -6.12
CA LEU A 112 -2.05 -5.96 -6.66
C LEU A 112 -0.88 -5.13 -7.17
N ALA A 113 0.34 -5.58 -6.84
CA ALA A 113 1.60 -5.06 -7.36
C ALA A 113 2.46 -6.25 -7.82
N PRO A 114 2.29 -6.73 -9.07
CA PRO A 114 3.04 -7.85 -9.61
C PRO A 114 4.39 -7.41 -10.20
N ILE A 115 5.45 -8.19 -9.96
CA ILE A 115 6.72 -8.10 -10.66
C ILE A 115 6.98 -9.46 -11.31
N VAL A 116 7.06 -9.48 -12.64
CA VAL A 116 7.20 -10.72 -13.41
C VAL A 116 8.65 -10.92 -13.81
N ALA A 117 9.21 -12.07 -13.46
CA ALA A 117 10.54 -12.46 -13.84
C ALA A 117 10.57 -13.03 -15.28
N ALA A 118 11.76 -13.10 -15.89
CA ALA A 118 11.94 -13.58 -17.26
C ALA A 118 11.45 -15.02 -17.49
N ASN A 119 11.41 -15.85 -16.44
CA ASN A 119 10.88 -17.22 -16.47
C ASN A 119 9.35 -17.30 -16.41
N GLY A 120 8.63 -16.16 -16.47
CA GLY A 120 7.18 -16.13 -16.40
C GLY A 120 6.58 -16.28 -15.00
N THR A 121 7.41 -16.23 -13.94
CA THR A 121 6.92 -16.21 -12.55
C THR A 121 6.61 -14.81 -12.12
N ALA A 122 5.39 -14.55 -11.65
CA ALA A 122 4.99 -13.29 -11.04
C ALA A 122 5.20 -13.35 -9.53
N ASN A 123 6.01 -12.43 -8.99
CA ASN A 123 6.09 -12.14 -7.56
C ASN A 123 5.06 -11.05 -7.27
N VAL A 124 4.06 -11.36 -6.46
CA VAL A 124 2.91 -10.49 -6.23
C VAL A 124 2.90 -10.02 -4.79
N GLN A 125 2.84 -8.71 -4.59
CA GLN A 125 2.40 -8.13 -3.32
C GLN A 125 0.90 -7.85 -3.45
N LEU A 126 0.13 -8.42 -2.53
CA LEU A 126 -1.30 -8.23 -2.40
C LEU A 126 -1.57 -7.48 -1.09
N SER A 127 -2.28 -6.36 -1.17
CA SER A 127 -2.83 -5.68 0.00
C SER A 127 -4.35 -5.82 -0.02
N PHE A 128 -4.90 -6.37 1.05
CA PHE A 128 -6.33 -6.52 1.26
C PHE A 128 -6.81 -5.53 2.30
N ARG A 129 -7.89 -4.83 2.02
CA ARG A 129 -8.63 -4.02 2.99
C ARG A 129 -10.12 -4.22 2.79
N ALA A 130 -10.83 -4.48 3.88
CA ALA A 130 -12.28 -4.63 3.84
C ALA A 130 -12.94 -4.05 5.07
N GLN A 131 -14.15 -3.50 4.86
CA GLN A 131 -15.02 -2.98 5.91
C GLN A 131 -16.44 -3.49 5.69
N ALA A 132 -17.12 -3.85 6.78
CA ALA A 132 -18.52 -4.29 6.74
C ALA A 132 -19.23 -3.89 8.04
N PRO A 133 -20.52 -3.51 7.99
CA PRO A 133 -21.30 -3.34 9.21
C PRO A 133 -21.61 -4.71 9.84
N ARG A 134 -21.53 -4.79 11.17
CA ARG A 134 -21.94 -5.95 11.99
C ARG A 134 -23.25 -5.72 12.73
N GLY A 135 -23.91 -4.59 12.48
CA GLY A 135 -25.07 -4.10 13.19
C GLY A 135 -24.87 -2.65 13.62
N THR A 136 -25.51 -2.26 14.70
CA THR A 136 -25.43 -0.90 15.25
C THR A 136 -24.98 -0.94 16.71
N ARG A 137 -24.27 0.12 17.11
CA ARG A 137 -23.92 0.40 18.52
C ARG A 137 -24.37 1.82 18.89
N THR A 138 -24.69 2.02 20.15
CA THR A 138 -24.98 3.35 20.68
C THR A 138 -23.69 4.04 21.09
N VAL A 139 -23.53 5.30 20.69
CA VAL A 139 -22.37 6.13 21.01
C VAL A 139 -22.87 7.47 21.55
N THR A 140 -22.22 8.01 22.57
CA THR A 140 -22.51 9.37 23.07
C THR A 140 -21.60 10.36 22.33
N SER A 141 -22.22 11.32 21.65
CA SER A 141 -21.53 12.39 20.93
C SER A 141 -22.20 13.72 21.26
N GLY A 142 -21.44 14.70 21.77
CA GLY A 142 -22.01 16.01 22.18
C GLY A 142 -23.08 15.92 23.25
N GLY A 143 -23.03 14.94 24.15
CA GLY A 143 -24.05 14.72 25.19
C GLY A 143 -25.32 14.00 24.71
N GLN A 144 -25.43 13.66 23.44
CA GLN A 144 -26.55 12.93 22.86
C GLN A 144 -26.18 11.48 22.52
N SER A 145 -27.12 10.57 22.76
CA SER A 145 -26.99 9.15 22.36
C SER A 145 -27.41 8.98 20.91
N ILE A 146 -26.49 8.55 20.06
CA ILE A 146 -26.74 8.27 18.64
C ILE A 146 -26.44 6.81 18.31
N LYS A 147 -27.18 6.25 17.35
CA LYS A 147 -26.94 4.91 16.82
C LYS A 147 -25.95 5.01 15.65
N CYS A 148 -24.84 4.28 15.75
CA CYS A 148 -23.79 4.22 14.73
C CYS A 148 -23.58 2.80 14.23
N PRO A 149 -23.12 2.60 12.99
CA PRO A 149 -22.68 1.29 12.53
C PRO A 149 -21.60 0.71 13.46
N ASP A 150 -21.72 -0.56 13.82
CA ASP A 150 -20.62 -1.33 14.38
C ASP A 150 -19.82 -1.91 13.23
N VAL A 151 -18.55 -1.51 13.10
CA VAL A 151 -17.72 -1.79 11.92
C VAL A 151 -16.79 -2.97 12.18
N ALA A 152 -16.85 -3.97 11.32
CA ALA A 152 -15.79 -4.95 11.15
C ALA A 152 -14.82 -4.44 10.11
N GLU A 153 -13.54 -4.39 10.43
CA GLU A 153 -12.45 -4.03 9.52
C GLU A 153 -11.37 -5.11 9.53
N HIS A 154 -10.78 -5.37 8.35
CA HIS A 154 -9.60 -6.20 8.21
C HIS A 154 -8.66 -5.61 7.18
N THR A 155 -7.38 -5.59 7.52
CA THR A 155 -6.32 -5.17 6.62
C THR A 155 -5.15 -6.14 6.74
N GLU A 156 -4.68 -6.66 5.60
CA GLU A 156 -3.58 -7.61 5.56
C GLU A 156 -2.76 -7.44 4.27
N VAL A 157 -1.45 -7.64 4.36
CA VAL A 157 -0.54 -7.64 3.21
C VAL A 157 0.14 -9.00 3.11
N VAL A 158 0.03 -9.61 1.94
CA VAL A 158 0.62 -10.93 1.65
C VAL A 158 1.54 -10.83 0.44
N ARG A 159 2.62 -11.61 0.44
CA ARG A 159 3.53 -11.76 -0.70
C ARG A 159 3.62 -13.21 -1.09
N PHE A 160 3.53 -13.48 -2.38
CA PHE A 160 3.61 -14.84 -2.93
C PHE A 160 4.09 -14.82 -4.37
N SER A 161 4.50 -16.00 -4.87
CA SER A 161 4.84 -16.19 -6.27
C SER A 161 3.79 -17.07 -6.94
N MET A 162 3.53 -16.80 -8.23
CA MET A 162 2.60 -17.57 -9.05
C MET A 162 3.03 -17.56 -10.52
N PRO A 163 2.68 -18.61 -11.32
CA PRO A 163 2.94 -18.61 -12.76
C PRO A 163 1.97 -17.68 -13.50
N THR A 164 2.37 -17.18 -14.69
CA THR A 164 1.51 -16.39 -15.58
C THR A 164 0.84 -17.25 -16.67
N THR A 165 0.57 -18.51 -16.37
CA THR A 165 -0.02 -19.52 -17.29
C THR A 165 -1.53 -19.69 -17.14
N GLY A 166 -2.18 -18.87 -16.30
CA GLY A 166 -3.60 -19.00 -15.97
C GLY A 166 -3.89 -19.88 -14.75
N ALA A 167 -2.90 -20.60 -14.23
CA ALA A 167 -3.07 -21.44 -13.03
C ALA A 167 -3.47 -20.57 -11.81
N PRO A 168 -4.56 -20.94 -11.07
CA PRO A 168 -5.01 -20.17 -9.93
C PRO A 168 -4.11 -20.37 -8.71
N LYS A 169 -3.90 -19.30 -7.97
CA LYS A 169 -3.27 -19.27 -6.65
C LYS A 169 -4.28 -18.78 -5.62
N THR A 170 -4.55 -19.57 -4.60
CA THR A 170 -5.41 -19.18 -3.48
C THR A 170 -4.58 -18.81 -2.27
N VAL A 171 -4.86 -17.65 -1.70
CA VAL A 171 -4.30 -17.14 -0.45
C VAL A 171 -5.43 -17.09 0.57
N LYS A 172 -5.20 -17.63 1.77
CA LYS A 172 -6.13 -17.55 2.90
C LYS A 172 -5.60 -16.52 3.90
N LEU A 173 -6.42 -15.51 4.19
CA LEU A 173 -6.12 -14.46 5.16
C LEU A 173 -6.43 -14.90 6.58
N ALA A 174 -5.92 -14.15 7.57
CA ALA A 174 -6.05 -14.46 8.98
C ALA A 174 -7.52 -14.46 9.46
N ASP A 175 -8.40 -13.67 8.83
CA ASP A 175 -9.85 -13.64 9.14
C ASP A 175 -10.67 -14.75 8.45
N GLY A 176 -10.00 -15.65 7.71
CA GLY A 176 -10.63 -16.73 6.95
C GLY A 176 -11.07 -16.34 5.53
N THR A 177 -10.94 -15.09 5.13
CA THR A 177 -11.17 -14.66 3.75
C THR A 177 -10.21 -15.38 2.80
N GLN A 178 -10.72 -15.83 1.65
CA GLN A 178 -9.91 -16.45 0.60
C GLN A 178 -9.86 -15.55 -0.62
N ILE A 179 -8.65 -15.36 -1.14
CA ILE A 179 -8.43 -14.61 -2.37
C ILE A 179 -7.79 -15.55 -3.38
N THR A 180 -8.48 -15.79 -4.48
CA THR A 180 -7.96 -16.59 -5.60
C THR A 180 -7.58 -15.67 -6.74
N ILE A 181 -6.34 -15.80 -7.20
CA ILE A 181 -5.79 -14.98 -8.28
C ILE A 181 -5.32 -15.92 -9.39
N SER A 182 -5.64 -15.59 -10.63
CA SER A 182 -5.01 -16.18 -11.81
C SER A 182 -4.41 -15.08 -12.67
N ALA A 183 -3.26 -15.38 -13.29
CA ALA A 183 -2.54 -14.49 -14.18
C ALA A 183 -2.33 -15.20 -15.51
N LEU A 184 -2.82 -14.62 -16.59
CA LEU A 184 -2.71 -15.17 -17.94
C LEU A 184 -2.06 -14.14 -18.88
N ARG A 185 -0.93 -14.55 -19.45
CA ARG A 185 -0.19 -13.81 -20.47
C ARG A 185 -0.75 -14.09 -21.86
#